data_0a9b95399778b9534b2de819cc17d733
#
_entry.id   0a9b95399778b9534b2de819cc17d733
#
_cell.length_a   1.000
_cell.length_b   1.000
_cell.length_c   1.000
_cell.angle_alpha   90.00
_cell.angle_beta   90.00
_cell.angle_gamma   90.00
#
_symmetry.space_group_name_H-M   'P 1'
#
loop_
_entity.id
_entity.type
_entity.pdbx_description
1 polymer ?
#
loop_
_entity_poly.entity_id
_entity_poly.type
_entity_poly.pdbx_seq_one_letter_code
_entity_poly.pdbx_strand_id
1 'polypeptide(L)'
;ASGCLGYHLDCMEHLGGGHNINQTKLFELALNNGFDPRTQKQLGPKTGDPRTFTSFDQVMDAYYKQLEYFVPVMHKVKMLSLATEITDGPMSGLRCAMQYEDCIREGLTPKEGGARYPEGRTSWLGSRGMVDTADSMAAIKKLVFDEKKVTMEQLLDACAKNWEGYEDLHQMCLNSPKYGNDEDYVDDIYDELSTKVPEIMQRWIDPITGKKPMLFIGAAAGHIALGKALGALPNGRLAGSPTCDAACSVMPGMD
;
A
#
# COMPACT_ATOMS: atom_id res chain seq x y z
N ALA A 1 -21.04 2.64 -11.46
CA ALA A 1 -19.68 2.45 -10.97
C ALA A 1 -18.84 3.66 -11.35
N SER A 2 -17.95 4.09 -10.46
CA SER A 2 -17.03 5.19 -10.71
C SER A 2 -15.62 4.66 -10.80
N GLY A 3 -14.92 4.96 -11.88
CA GLY A 3 -13.59 4.42 -12.13
C GLY A 3 -13.58 2.90 -12.27
N CYS A 4 -12.49 2.27 -11.83
CA CYS A 4 -12.27 0.83 -12.04
C CYS A 4 -13.11 -0.07 -11.12
N LEU A 5 -13.35 0.33 -9.87
CA LEU A 5 -13.96 -0.53 -8.83
C LEU A 5 -14.84 0.23 -7.84
N GLY A 6 -15.19 1.50 -8.10
CA GLY A 6 -16.02 2.27 -7.20
C GLY A 6 -17.50 1.96 -7.35
N TYR A 7 -18.17 1.56 -6.27
CA TYR A 7 -19.62 1.52 -6.19
C TYR A 7 -20.10 2.82 -5.56
N HIS A 8 -21.08 3.47 -6.17
CA HIS A 8 -21.73 4.66 -5.61
C HIS A 8 -23.16 4.75 -6.14
N LEU A 9 -23.98 5.44 -5.38
CA LEU A 9 -25.36 5.75 -5.81
C LEU A 9 -25.29 6.87 -6.85
N ASP A 10 -25.88 6.61 -8.00
CA ASP A 10 -25.84 7.53 -9.13
C ASP A 10 -26.44 8.88 -8.77
N CYS A 11 -25.76 9.96 -9.14
CA CYS A 11 -26.15 11.36 -8.88
C CYS A 11 -26.37 11.75 -7.40
N MET A 12 -26.15 10.85 -6.44
CA MET A 12 -26.44 11.09 -5.02
C MET A 12 -25.21 11.00 -4.11
N GLU A 13 -24.23 10.19 -4.49
CA GLU A 13 -23.06 9.92 -3.69
C GLU A 13 -21.79 10.35 -4.43
N HIS A 14 -20.95 11.13 -3.74
CA HIS A 14 -19.65 11.54 -4.26
C HIS A 14 -18.54 10.66 -3.72
N LEU A 15 -17.83 9.99 -4.62
CA LEU A 15 -16.59 9.31 -4.31
C LEU A 15 -15.45 10.35 -4.28
N GLY A 16 -15.02 10.69 -3.09
CA GLY A 16 -13.86 11.58 -2.89
C GLY A 16 -12.57 10.93 -3.38
N GLY A 17 -11.63 11.75 -3.83
CA GLY A 17 -10.26 11.31 -4.08
C GLY A 17 -9.59 10.83 -2.80
N GLY A 18 -8.86 9.70 -2.86
CA GLY A 18 -8.13 9.15 -1.74
C GLY A 18 -6.62 9.27 -1.93
N HIS A 19 -5.90 9.22 -0.82
CA HIS A 19 -4.46 9.04 -0.83
C HIS A 19 -4.12 7.55 -0.76
N ASN A 20 -3.05 7.17 -1.45
CA ASN A 20 -2.59 5.79 -1.47
C ASN A 20 -1.34 5.63 -0.63
N ILE A 21 -1.27 4.54 0.13
CA ILE A 21 -0.05 4.10 0.79
C ILE A 21 0.55 2.94 0.00
N ASN A 22 1.85 3.01 -0.26
CA ASN A 22 2.59 1.94 -0.91
C ASN A 22 3.06 0.95 0.16
N GLN A 23 2.33 -0.14 0.36
CA GLN A 23 2.65 -1.17 1.36
C GLN A 23 4.00 -1.81 1.09
N THR A 24 4.31 -2.03 -0.18
CA THR A 24 5.61 -2.59 -0.60
C THR A 24 6.76 -1.67 -0.20
N LYS A 25 6.58 -0.34 -0.25
CA LYS A 25 7.60 0.61 0.22
C LYS A 25 7.76 0.58 1.73
N LEU A 26 6.68 0.44 2.47
CA LEU A 26 6.75 0.27 3.93
C LEU A 26 7.48 -1.02 4.30
N PHE A 27 7.26 -2.09 3.53
CA PHE A 27 7.98 -3.33 3.73
C PHE A 27 9.47 -3.20 3.40
N GLU A 28 9.82 -2.54 2.29
CA GLU A 28 11.22 -2.22 1.97
C GLU A 28 11.88 -1.41 3.09
N LEU A 29 11.19 -0.43 3.67
CA LEU A 29 11.69 0.32 4.82
C LEU A 29 11.87 -0.57 6.06
N ALA A 30 10.96 -1.51 6.31
CA ALA A 30 11.10 -2.48 7.40
C ALA A 30 12.35 -3.36 7.21
N LEU A 31 12.61 -3.82 5.99
CA LEU A 31 13.81 -4.60 5.64
C LEU A 31 15.11 -3.79 5.69
N ASN A 32 15.04 -2.47 5.76
CA ASN A 32 16.19 -1.57 5.84
C ASN A 32 16.18 -0.70 7.12
N ASN A 33 15.52 -1.18 8.19
CA ASN A 33 15.48 -0.48 9.48
C ASN A 33 15.00 0.99 9.36
N GLY A 34 14.02 1.23 8.50
CA GLY A 34 13.44 2.55 8.22
C GLY A 34 14.26 3.43 7.26
N PHE A 35 15.41 2.96 6.81
CA PHE A 35 16.24 3.66 5.83
C PHE A 35 15.75 3.38 4.41
N ASP A 36 15.63 4.41 3.59
CA ASP A 36 15.30 4.27 2.18
C ASP A 36 16.58 4.20 1.32
N PRO A 37 16.90 3.03 0.73
CA PRO A 37 18.12 2.88 -0.06
C PRO A 37 18.12 3.74 -1.33
N ARG A 38 16.95 4.12 -1.84
CA ARG A 38 16.85 4.90 -3.06
C ARG A 38 17.12 6.39 -2.84
N THR A 39 16.57 6.99 -1.78
CA THR A 39 16.78 8.40 -1.45
C THR A 39 17.95 8.63 -0.50
N GLN A 40 18.55 7.56 0.03
CA GLN A 40 19.64 7.59 1.01
C GLN A 40 19.25 8.36 2.28
N LYS A 41 18.00 8.23 2.72
CA LYS A 41 17.45 8.93 3.88
C LYS A 41 16.77 7.99 4.85
N GLN A 42 16.82 8.32 6.13
CA GLN A 42 15.99 7.70 7.15
C GLN A 42 14.58 8.29 7.01
N LEU A 43 13.65 7.53 6.44
CA LEU A 43 12.27 7.97 6.22
C LEU A 43 11.34 7.46 7.32
N GLY A 44 11.50 6.22 7.74
CA GLY A 44 10.67 5.57 8.76
C GLY A 44 11.41 5.42 10.09
N PRO A 45 10.71 4.95 11.13
CA PRO A 45 11.33 4.66 12.42
C PRO A 45 12.32 3.49 12.30
N LYS A 46 13.27 3.44 13.21
CA LYS A 46 14.15 2.29 13.36
C LYS A 46 13.36 1.16 14.03
N THR A 47 13.15 0.07 13.30
CA THR A 47 12.35 -1.10 13.75
C THR A 47 13.19 -2.31 14.11
N GLY A 48 14.51 -2.18 14.08
CA GLY A 48 15.49 -3.25 14.30
C GLY A 48 16.19 -3.63 13.00
N ASP A 49 17.40 -4.16 13.13
CA ASP A 49 18.12 -4.70 11.97
C ASP A 49 17.57 -6.08 11.62
N PRO A 50 16.95 -6.27 10.46
CA PRO A 50 16.37 -7.55 10.07
C PRO A 50 17.36 -8.72 10.04
N ARG A 51 18.66 -8.44 9.89
CA ARG A 51 19.73 -9.45 9.95
C ARG A 51 19.81 -10.14 11.32
N THR A 52 19.30 -9.48 12.36
CA THR A 52 19.27 -10.00 13.74
C THR A 52 17.96 -10.68 14.11
N PHE A 53 16.98 -10.69 13.23
CA PHE A 53 15.68 -11.30 13.52
C PHE A 53 15.80 -12.82 13.58
N THR A 54 15.18 -13.41 14.60
CA THR A 54 15.20 -14.85 14.88
C THR A 54 13.88 -15.55 14.55
N SER A 55 12.83 -14.78 14.28
CA SER A 55 11.51 -15.30 13.90
C SER A 55 10.87 -14.45 12.81
N PHE A 56 9.95 -15.05 12.07
CA PHE A 56 9.16 -14.36 11.06
C PHE A 56 8.26 -13.27 11.68
N ASP A 57 7.77 -13.48 12.88
CA ASP A 57 6.93 -12.50 13.58
C ASP A 57 7.64 -11.16 13.80
N GLN A 58 8.97 -11.18 13.98
CA GLN A 58 9.75 -9.94 14.07
C GLN A 58 9.78 -9.15 12.75
N VAL A 59 9.71 -9.83 11.62
CA VAL A 59 9.59 -9.19 10.30
C VAL A 59 8.22 -8.54 10.16
N MET A 60 7.15 -9.24 10.56
CA MET A 60 5.79 -8.72 10.58
C MET A 60 5.66 -7.51 11.50
N ASP A 61 6.18 -7.60 12.71
CA ASP A 61 6.19 -6.50 13.69
C ASP A 61 6.93 -5.26 13.17
N ALA A 62 8.08 -5.45 12.52
CA ALA A 62 8.84 -4.36 11.92
C ALA A 62 8.03 -3.65 10.83
N TYR A 63 7.33 -4.41 10.00
CA TYR A 63 6.45 -3.87 8.97
C TYR A 63 5.26 -3.10 9.57
N TYR A 64 4.56 -3.66 10.56
CA TYR A 64 3.43 -2.98 11.20
C TYR A 64 3.85 -1.69 11.90
N LYS A 65 5.03 -1.64 12.52
CA LYS A 65 5.59 -0.40 13.10
C LYS A 65 5.85 0.68 12.04
N GLN A 66 6.30 0.31 10.84
CA GLN A 66 6.40 1.26 9.73
C GLN A 66 5.01 1.78 9.33
N LEU A 67 4.04 0.89 9.19
CA LEU A 67 2.68 1.26 8.84
C LEU A 67 2.06 2.22 9.88
N GLU A 68 2.18 1.89 11.17
CA GLU A 68 1.68 2.72 12.28
C GLU A 68 2.29 4.13 12.28
N TYR A 69 3.54 4.25 11.89
CA TYR A 69 4.20 5.55 11.77
C TYR A 69 3.70 6.37 10.57
N PHE A 70 3.52 5.73 9.41
CA PHE A 70 3.15 6.46 8.19
C PHE A 70 1.65 6.77 8.07
N VAL A 71 0.78 6.01 8.72
CA VAL A 71 -0.66 6.26 8.68
C VAL A 71 -1.03 7.68 9.15
N PRO A 72 -0.58 8.18 10.31
CA PRO A 72 -0.83 9.55 10.72
C PRO A 72 -0.25 10.61 9.76
N VAL A 73 0.92 10.33 9.16
CA VAL A 73 1.55 11.23 8.17
C VAL A 73 0.65 11.36 6.94
N MET A 74 0.18 10.22 6.42
CA MET A 74 -0.74 10.18 5.28
C MET A 74 -2.04 10.96 5.57
N HIS A 75 -2.61 10.82 6.76
CA HIS A 75 -3.78 11.58 7.16
C HIS A 75 -3.53 13.09 7.21
N LYS A 76 -2.38 13.52 7.71
CA LYS A 76 -1.99 14.94 7.69
C LYS A 76 -1.88 15.48 6.26
N VAL A 77 -1.24 14.73 5.36
CA VAL A 77 -1.14 15.12 3.95
C VAL A 77 -2.53 15.25 3.32
N LYS A 78 -3.44 14.33 3.63
CA LYS A 78 -4.82 14.41 3.16
C LYS A 78 -5.55 15.64 3.70
N MET A 79 -5.41 15.94 4.98
CA MET A 79 -6.03 17.13 5.57
C MET A 79 -5.52 18.42 4.92
N LEU A 80 -4.23 18.50 4.62
CA LEU A 80 -3.65 19.64 3.87
C LEU A 80 -4.23 19.72 2.46
N SER A 81 -4.33 18.60 1.75
CA SER A 81 -4.96 18.56 0.43
C SER A 81 -6.42 19.03 0.46
N LEU A 82 -7.19 18.56 1.43
CA LEU A 82 -8.58 18.95 1.59
C LEU A 82 -8.71 20.44 1.94
N ALA A 83 -7.85 20.96 2.82
CA ALA A 83 -7.82 22.38 3.16
C ALA A 83 -7.51 23.23 1.92
N THR A 84 -6.53 22.83 1.10
CA THR A 84 -6.20 23.52 -0.16
C THR A 84 -7.40 23.51 -1.12
N GLU A 85 -8.06 22.37 -1.28
CA GLU A 85 -9.22 22.25 -2.16
C GLU A 85 -10.41 23.13 -1.72
N ILE A 86 -10.60 23.30 -0.41
CA ILE A 86 -11.63 24.18 0.14
C ILE A 86 -11.24 25.65 -0.07
N THR A 87 -9.96 26.01 0.13
CA THR A 87 -9.49 27.41 0.02
C THR A 87 -9.37 27.88 -1.42
N ASP A 88 -9.07 26.98 -2.36
CA ASP A 88 -9.03 27.30 -3.81
C ASP A 88 -10.42 27.60 -4.39
N GLY A 89 -11.46 27.47 -3.55
CA GLY A 89 -12.81 27.86 -3.84
C GLY A 89 -13.59 26.92 -4.76
N PRO A 90 -14.80 27.29 -5.13
CA PRO A 90 -15.76 26.43 -5.81
C PRO A 90 -15.32 25.97 -7.21
N MET A 91 -14.32 26.60 -7.82
CA MET A 91 -13.90 26.29 -9.20
C MET A 91 -13.41 24.86 -9.36
N SER A 92 -12.72 24.30 -8.37
CA SER A 92 -12.23 22.91 -8.43
C SER A 92 -13.34 21.88 -8.27
N GLY A 93 -14.38 22.21 -7.53
CA GLY A 93 -15.54 21.34 -7.24
C GLY A 93 -16.72 21.56 -8.16
N LEU A 94 -16.81 22.71 -8.86
CA LEU A 94 -17.99 23.11 -9.61
C LEU A 94 -18.34 22.14 -10.74
N ARG A 95 -17.34 21.64 -11.47
CA ARG A 95 -17.56 20.64 -12.54
C ARG A 95 -18.12 19.33 -11.98
N CYS A 96 -17.69 18.91 -10.80
CA CYS A 96 -18.23 17.73 -10.13
C CYS A 96 -19.62 18.03 -9.57
N ALA A 97 -19.86 19.22 -9.01
CA ALA A 97 -21.16 19.60 -8.47
C ALA A 97 -22.31 19.53 -9.50
N MET A 98 -22.02 19.86 -10.74
CA MET A 98 -23.02 19.77 -11.83
C MET A 98 -23.50 18.35 -12.14
N GLN A 99 -22.82 17.33 -11.63
CA GLN A 99 -23.19 15.92 -11.82
C GLN A 99 -24.10 15.38 -10.70
N TYR A 100 -24.36 16.18 -9.66
CA TYR A 100 -25.14 15.80 -8.50
C TYR A 100 -26.34 16.70 -8.33
N GLU A 101 -27.55 16.12 -8.36
CA GLU A 101 -28.79 16.87 -8.27
C GLU A 101 -28.89 17.69 -6.97
N ASP A 102 -28.48 17.09 -5.86
CA ASP A 102 -28.54 17.77 -4.54
C ASP A 102 -27.52 18.94 -4.47
N CYS A 103 -26.35 18.80 -5.09
CA CYS A 103 -25.37 19.89 -5.17
C CYS A 103 -25.90 21.09 -5.95
N ILE A 104 -26.64 20.83 -7.04
CA ILE A 104 -27.28 21.90 -7.82
C ILE A 104 -28.38 22.57 -7.01
N ARG A 105 -29.18 21.80 -6.28
CA ARG A 105 -30.27 22.30 -5.46
C ARG A 105 -29.79 23.16 -4.30
N GLU A 106 -28.75 22.69 -3.60
CA GLU A 106 -28.22 23.34 -2.40
C GLU A 106 -27.21 24.46 -2.71
N GLY A 107 -26.74 24.55 -3.96
CA GLY A 107 -25.71 25.51 -4.35
C GLY A 107 -24.33 25.22 -3.73
N LEU A 108 -24.07 23.98 -3.36
CA LEU A 108 -22.85 23.53 -2.70
C LEU A 108 -22.12 22.49 -3.54
N THR A 109 -20.80 22.50 -3.46
CA THR A 109 -19.99 21.40 -4.04
C THR A 109 -20.13 20.10 -3.23
N PRO A 110 -19.82 18.93 -3.78
CA PRO A 110 -19.82 17.68 -3.01
C PRO A 110 -18.92 17.74 -1.77
N LYS A 111 -17.81 18.47 -1.83
CA LYS A 111 -16.85 18.64 -0.73
C LYS A 111 -17.36 19.59 0.36
N GLU A 112 -18.18 20.55 0.00
CA GLU A 112 -18.88 21.44 0.94
C GLU A 112 -20.09 20.76 1.58
N GLY A 113 -20.48 19.60 1.09
CA GLY A 113 -21.59 18.79 1.64
C GLY A 113 -22.86 18.85 0.83
N GLY A 114 -22.81 19.29 -0.40
CA GLY A 114 -23.98 19.35 -1.26
C GLY A 114 -24.50 17.98 -1.72
N ALA A 115 -23.67 16.96 -1.72
CA ALA A 115 -24.12 15.61 -2.05
C ALA A 115 -24.95 15.00 -0.89
N ARG A 116 -26.06 14.30 -1.22
CA ARG A 116 -26.97 13.68 -0.24
C ARG A 116 -26.25 12.69 0.66
N TYR A 117 -25.38 11.91 0.08
CA TYR A 117 -24.54 10.95 0.79
C TYR A 117 -23.09 11.41 0.75
N PRO A 118 -22.64 12.11 1.81
CA PRO A 118 -21.30 12.70 1.84
C PRO A 118 -20.20 11.67 2.15
N GLU A 119 -20.40 10.41 1.75
CA GLU A 119 -19.39 9.34 1.92
C GLU A 119 -18.07 9.75 1.25
N GLY A 120 -18.13 10.54 0.19
CA GLY A 120 -16.97 11.12 -0.46
C GLY A 120 -16.22 12.18 0.37
N ARG A 121 -16.77 12.64 1.49
CA ARG A 121 -16.04 13.42 2.49
C ARG A 121 -15.18 12.53 3.38
N THR A 122 -15.55 11.26 3.55
CA THR A 122 -14.72 10.31 4.27
C THR A 122 -13.43 10.07 3.53
N SER A 123 -12.37 9.97 4.29
CA SER A 123 -11.05 9.68 3.77
C SER A 123 -11.02 8.32 3.09
N TRP A 124 -10.82 8.30 1.80
CA TRP A 124 -10.42 7.09 1.12
C TRP A 124 -8.93 6.89 1.32
N LEU A 125 -8.57 5.76 1.88
CA LEU A 125 -7.20 5.32 2.03
C LEU A 125 -6.98 4.11 1.15
N GLY A 126 -6.20 4.29 0.09
CA GLY A 126 -5.80 3.21 -0.80
C GLY A 126 -4.60 2.47 -0.24
N SER A 127 -4.72 1.16 -0.07
CA SER A 127 -3.61 0.25 0.21
C SER A 127 -3.16 -0.39 -1.11
N ARG A 128 -1.92 -0.17 -1.49
CA ARG A 128 -1.34 -0.63 -2.76
C ARG A 128 -0.13 -1.52 -2.51
N GLY A 129 0.05 -2.56 -3.34
CA GLY A 129 1.22 -3.43 -3.30
C GLY A 129 1.19 -4.46 -2.17
N MET A 130 0.01 -4.83 -1.66
CA MET A 130 -0.09 -5.87 -0.62
C MET A 130 0.33 -7.24 -1.13
N VAL A 131 0.06 -7.56 -2.40
CA VAL A 131 0.46 -8.84 -3.01
C VAL A 131 1.98 -8.98 -3.03
N ASP A 132 2.70 -7.98 -3.58
CA ASP A 132 4.18 -8.02 -3.57
C ASP A 132 4.75 -8.11 -2.14
N THR A 133 4.05 -7.51 -1.17
CA THR A 133 4.43 -7.57 0.24
C THR A 133 4.24 -8.98 0.80
N ALA A 134 3.09 -9.61 0.56
CA ALA A 134 2.81 -10.98 1.00
C ALA A 134 3.76 -11.98 0.34
N ASP A 135 3.98 -11.88 -0.96
CA ASP A 135 4.91 -12.73 -1.71
C ASP A 135 6.35 -12.62 -1.19
N SER A 136 6.77 -11.38 -0.87
CA SER A 136 8.10 -11.15 -0.29
C SER A 136 8.21 -11.71 1.13
N MET A 137 7.16 -11.59 1.92
CA MET A 137 7.07 -12.18 3.26
C MET A 137 7.07 -13.71 3.19
N ALA A 138 6.35 -14.31 2.25
CA ALA A 138 6.32 -15.75 2.02
C ALA A 138 7.71 -16.29 1.63
N ALA A 139 8.42 -15.59 0.76
CA ALA A 139 9.78 -15.95 0.39
C ALA A 139 10.75 -15.89 1.59
N ILE A 140 10.68 -14.84 2.41
CA ILE A 140 11.47 -14.72 3.65
C ILE A 140 11.12 -15.86 4.61
N LYS A 141 9.82 -16.03 4.91
CA LYS A 141 9.36 -17.05 5.84
C LYS A 141 9.86 -18.43 5.44
N LYS A 142 9.67 -18.80 4.16
CA LYS A 142 10.06 -20.09 3.61
C LYS A 142 11.57 -20.29 3.61
N LEU A 143 12.32 -19.39 2.96
CA LEU A 143 13.73 -19.62 2.68
C LEU A 143 14.64 -19.35 3.89
N VAL A 144 14.27 -18.36 4.74
CA VAL A 144 15.12 -17.96 5.87
C VAL A 144 14.73 -18.69 7.16
N PHE A 145 13.43 -18.73 7.49
CA PHE A 145 12.99 -19.22 8.80
C PHE A 145 12.63 -20.71 8.79
N ASP A 146 11.84 -21.17 7.82
CA ASP A 146 11.35 -22.55 7.80
C ASP A 146 12.40 -23.51 7.23
N GLU A 147 12.86 -23.28 6.00
CA GLU A 147 13.82 -24.16 5.32
C GLU A 147 15.28 -23.85 5.67
N LYS A 148 15.56 -22.65 6.18
CA LYS A 148 16.92 -22.19 6.56
C LYS A 148 17.97 -22.39 5.45
N LYS A 149 17.54 -22.21 4.20
CA LYS A 149 18.41 -22.36 3.01
C LYS A 149 19.35 -21.18 2.85
N VAL A 150 18.89 -19.99 3.28
CA VAL A 150 19.64 -18.72 3.19
C VAL A 150 19.53 -17.93 4.48
N THR A 151 20.49 -17.07 4.75
CA THR A 151 20.41 -16.13 5.85
C THR A 151 19.67 -14.87 5.42
N MET A 152 19.10 -14.13 6.37
CA MET A 152 18.51 -12.81 6.10
C MET A 152 19.54 -11.86 5.49
N GLU A 153 20.79 -11.91 5.94
CA GLU A 153 21.88 -11.10 5.41
C GLU A 153 22.13 -11.38 3.92
N GLN A 154 22.24 -12.67 3.53
CA GLN A 154 22.43 -13.06 2.13
C GLN A 154 21.28 -12.57 1.24
N LEU A 155 20.04 -12.70 1.73
CA LEU A 155 18.85 -12.28 0.98
C LEU A 155 18.81 -10.75 0.80
N LEU A 156 19.09 -9.99 1.85
CA LEU A 156 19.10 -8.54 1.79
C LEU A 156 20.25 -8.01 0.92
N ASP A 157 21.41 -8.64 0.96
CA ASP A 157 22.54 -8.29 0.11
C ASP A 157 22.24 -8.57 -1.37
N ALA A 158 21.55 -9.68 -1.67
CA ALA A 158 21.09 -10.00 -3.02
C ALA A 158 20.11 -8.95 -3.55
N CYS A 159 19.14 -8.55 -2.73
CA CYS A 159 18.21 -7.46 -3.07
C CYS A 159 18.95 -6.14 -3.29
N ALA A 160 19.91 -5.79 -2.41
CA ALA A 160 20.69 -4.55 -2.54
C ALA A 160 21.51 -4.49 -3.84
N LYS A 161 21.96 -5.64 -4.33
CA LYS A 161 22.68 -5.79 -5.61
C LYS A 161 21.75 -6.05 -6.80
N ASN A 162 20.46 -5.92 -6.63
CA ASN A 162 19.47 -6.22 -7.68
C ASN A 162 19.66 -7.61 -8.30
N TRP A 163 19.99 -8.58 -7.44
CA TRP A 163 20.23 -9.99 -7.75
C TRP A 163 21.52 -10.30 -8.54
N GLU A 164 22.35 -9.30 -8.88
CA GLU A 164 23.61 -9.52 -9.59
C GLU A 164 24.57 -10.40 -8.76
N GLY A 165 24.95 -11.55 -9.32
CA GLY A 165 25.79 -12.56 -8.65
C GLY A 165 25.04 -13.45 -7.64
N TYR A 166 23.71 -13.42 -7.64
CA TYR A 166 22.83 -14.24 -6.79
C TYR A 166 21.73 -14.93 -7.60
N GLU A 167 22.05 -15.38 -8.81
CA GLU A 167 21.08 -15.92 -9.78
C GLU A 167 20.31 -17.12 -9.21
N ASP A 168 21.00 -18.04 -8.51
CA ASP A 168 20.36 -19.20 -7.87
C ASP A 168 19.39 -18.79 -6.77
N LEU A 169 19.79 -17.81 -5.93
CA LEU A 169 18.92 -17.27 -4.88
C LEU A 169 17.72 -16.52 -5.47
N HIS A 170 17.95 -15.78 -6.54
CA HIS A 170 16.89 -15.11 -7.29
C HIS A 170 15.85 -16.12 -7.79
N GLN A 171 16.32 -17.24 -8.39
CA GLN A 171 15.41 -18.30 -8.86
C GLN A 171 14.65 -18.96 -7.69
N MET A 172 15.29 -19.17 -6.53
CA MET A 172 14.58 -19.68 -5.35
C MET A 172 13.49 -18.72 -4.88
N CYS A 173 13.74 -17.41 -4.91
CA CYS A 173 12.75 -16.38 -4.56
C CYS A 173 11.60 -16.32 -5.56
N LEU A 174 11.89 -16.43 -6.86
CA LEU A 174 10.86 -16.51 -7.91
C LEU A 174 9.96 -17.74 -7.73
N ASN A 175 10.54 -18.88 -7.34
CA ASN A 175 9.82 -20.14 -7.11
C ASN A 175 9.20 -20.26 -5.72
N SER A 176 9.28 -19.22 -4.89
CA SER A 176 8.58 -19.20 -3.59
C SER A 176 7.08 -19.00 -3.79
N PRO A 177 6.23 -19.41 -2.83
CA PRO A 177 4.79 -19.25 -2.92
C PRO A 177 4.36 -17.84 -3.33
N LYS A 178 3.39 -17.76 -4.22
CA LYS A 178 2.83 -16.50 -4.74
C LYS A 178 1.32 -16.46 -4.56
N TYR A 179 0.82 -15.35 -4.05
CA TYR A 179 -0.61 -15.12 -3.84
C TYR A 179 -1.38 -15.20 -5.17
N GLY A 180 -2.54 -15.84 -5.15
CA GLY A 180 -3.40 -16.02 -6.31
C GLY A 180 -3.19 -17.33 -7.06
N ASN A 181 -2.34 -18.23 -6.55
CA ASN A 181 -2.09 -19.57 -7.10
C ASN A 181 -2.69 -20.70 -6.25
N ASP A 182 -3.64 -20.41 -5.38
CA ASP A 182 -4.28 -21.40 -4.48
C ASP A 182 -3.24 -22.10 -3.57
N GLU A 183 -2.35 -21.31 -2.98
CA GLU A 183 -1.32 -21.79 -2.05
C GLU A 183 -1.57 -21.22 -0.64
N ASP A 184 -2.16 -22.01 0.27
CA ASP A 184 -2.48 -21.64 1.66
C ASP A 184 -1.31 -20.93 2.37
N TYR A 185 -0.08 -21.29 2.05
CA TYR A 185 1.12 -20.75 2.69
C TYR A 185 1.25 -19.23 2.56
N VAL A 186 0.95 -18.67 1.41
CA VAL A 186 0.99 -17.23 1.16
C VAL A 186 -0.38 -16.58 1.40
N ASP A 187 -1.45 -17.35 1.19
CA ASP A 187 -2.82 -16.89 1.40
C ASP A 187 -3.06 -16.55 2.88
N ASP A 188 -2.55 -17.35 3.83
CA ASP A 188 -2.58 -17.06 5.27
C ASP A 188 -1.87 -15.74 5.61
N ILE A 189 -0.71 -15.47 4.99
CA ILE A 189 0.01 -14.21 5.18
C ILE A 189 -0.79 -13.04 4.62
N TYR A 190 -1.38 -13.20 3.44
CA TYR A 190 -2.21 -12.16 2.84
C TYR A 190 -3.48 -11.89 3.66
N ASP A 191 -4.10 -12.93 4.21
CA ASP A 191 -5.27 -12.81 5.08
C ASP A 191 -4.94 -12.03 6.36
N GLU A 192 -3.83 -12.35 7.00
CA GLU A 192 -3.34 -11.57 8.14
C GLU A 192 -3.12 -10.10 7.77
N LEU A 193 -2.45 -9.82 6.64
CA LEU A 193 -2.25 -8.44 6.16
C LEU A 193 -3.57 -7.75 5.86
N SER A 194 -4.52 -8.45 5.19
CA SER A 194 -5.81 -7.90 4.81
C SER A 194 -6.69 -7.56 6.02
N THR A 195 -6.42 -8.16 7.17
CA THR A 195 -7.08 -7.90 8.44
C THR A 195 -6.36 -6.81 9.24
N LYS A 196 -5.06 -6.95 9.45
CA LYS A 196 -4.27 -6.05 10.30
C LYS A 196 -4.03 -4.66 9.70
N VAL A 197 -3.77 -4.58 8.40
CA VAL A 197 -3.55 -3.29 7.72
C VAL A 197 -4.77 -2.38 7.86
N PRO A 198 -6.00 -2.84 7.55
CA PRO A 198 -7.22 -2.07 7.82
C PRO A 198 -7.38 -1.67 9.29
N GLU A 199 -7.16 -2.58 10.23
CA GLU A 199 -7.26 -2.27 11.65
C GLU A 199 -6.37 -1.10 12.06
N ILE A 200 -5.12 -1.09 11.59
CA ILE A 200 -4.16 -0.01 11.87
C ILE A 200 -4.59 1.28 11.19
N MET A 201 -4.96 1.22 9.91
CA MET A 201 -5.35 2.40 9.13
C MET A 201 -6.62 3.06 9.67
N GLN A 202 -7.57 2.28 10.22
CA GLN A 202 -8.83 2.77 10.75
C GLN A 202 -8.77 3.23 12.22
N ARG A 203 -7.62 3.17 12.87
CA ARG A 203 -7.46 3.73 14.23
C ARG A 203 -7.57 5.25 14.24
N TRP A 204 -7.30 5.89 13.11
CA TRP A 204 -7.43 7.33 12.98
C TRP A 204 -8.86 7.73 12.57
N ILE A 205 -9.41 8.70 13.27
CA ILE A 205 -10.73 9.27 12.98
C ILE A 205 -10.52 10.62 12.29
N ASP A 206 -11.19 10.82 11.15
CA ASP A 206 -11.17 12.06 10.41
C ASP A 206 -11.73 13.19 11.30
N PRO A 207 -10.93 14.22 11.63
CA PRO A 207 -11.37 15.29 12.55
C PRO A 207 -12.47 16.19 11.97
N ILE A 208 -12.68 16.17 10.66
CA ILE A 208 -13.72 16.98 10.00
C ILE A 208 -15.05 16.25 9.99
N THR A 209 -15.03 14.96 9.67
CA THR A 209 -16.27 14.17 9.53
C THR A 209 -16.62 13.35 10.77
N GLY A 210 -15.69 13.16 11.70
CA GLY A 210 -15.85 12.29 12.86
C GLY A 210 -15.95 10.81 12.51
N LYS A 211 -15.66 10.42 11.26
CA LYS A 211 -15.79 9.04 10.76
C LYS A 211 -14.44 8.36 10.58
N LYS A 212 -14.45 7.04 10.60
CA LYS A 212 -13.30 6.23 10.18
C LYS A 212 -13.10 6.34 8.66
N PRO A 213 -11.85 6.27 8.16
CA PRO A 213 -11.61 6.27 6.73
C PRO A 213 -12.18 5.02 6.07
N MET A 214 -12.69 5.17 4.87
CA MET A 214 -12.96 4.03 4.00
C MET A 214 -11.66 3.50 3.44
N LEU A 215 -11.50 2.18 3.44
CA LEU A 215 -10.31 1.53 2.91
C LEU A 215 -10.58 0.94 1.55
N PHE A 216 -9.62 1.12 0.67
CA PHE A 216 -9.62 0.51 -0.65
C PHE A 216 -8.32 -0.28 -0.83
N ILE A 217 -8.45 -1.59 -0.93
CA ILE A 217 -7.35 -2.48 -1.31
C ILE A 217 -7.52 -2.78 -2.78
N GLY A 218 -6.59 -2.38 -3.59
CA GLY A 218 -6.69 -2.63 -5.01
C GLY A 218 -5.57 -2.03 -5.82
N ALA A 219 -5.51 -2.45 -7.06
CA ALA A 219 -4.61 -1.93 -8.05
C ALA A 219 -5.28 -0.82 -8.88
N ALA A 220 -4.49 -0.03 -9.50
CA ALA A 220 -4.82 0.89 -10.56
C ALA A 220 -3.51 1.19 -11.30
N ALA A 221 -3.55 1.91 -12.41
CA ALA A 221 -2.37 2.25 -13.22
C ALA A 221 -1.16 2.85 -12.48
N GLY A 222 -1.28 3.03 -11.15
CA GLY A 222 -0.19 3.45 -10.26
C GLY A 222 0.93 2.43 -10.06
N HIS A 223 0.73 1.16 -10.37
CA HIS A 223 1.70 0.07 -10.15
C HIS A 223 3.07 0.37 -10.79
N ILE A 224 3.11 0.99 -11.96
CA ILE A 224 4.34 1.38 -12.62
C ILE A 224 5.10 2.44 -11.80
N ALA A 225 4.41 3.50 -11.37
CA ALA A 225 5.03 4.58 -10.60
C ALA A 225 5.45 4.11 -9.21
N LEU A 226 4.65 3.27 -8.57
CA LEU A 226 4.96 2.67 -7.28
C LEU A 226 6.20 1.77 -7.38
N GLY A 227 6.28 0.94 -8.43
CA GLY A 227 7.43 0.08 -8.69
C GLY A 227 8.73 0.83 -8.94
N LYS A 228 8.67 1.95 -9.67
CA LYS A 228 9.84 2.82 -9.89
C LYS A 228 10.43 3.39 -8.61
N ALA A 229 9.65 3.48 -7.54
CA ALA A 229 10.11 3.97 -6.24
C ALA A 229 10.76 2.88 -5.36
N LEU A 230 10.85 1.64 -5.81
CA LEU A 230 11.30 0.47 -5.05
C LEU A 230 12.62 -0.10 -5.59
N GLY A 231 13.42 -0.64 -4.69
CA GLY A 231 14.53 -1.53 -5.01
C GLY A 231 14.05 -2.94 -5.40
N ALA A 232 14.97 -3.89 -5.50
CA ALA A 232 14.64 -5.30 -5.62
C ALA A 232 14.06 -5.83 -4.30
N LEU A 233 13.21 -6.85 -4.38
CA LEU A 233 12.46 -7.37 -3.24
C LEU A 233 12.55 -8.90 -3.15
N PRO A 234 12.37 -9.49 -1.97
CA PRO A 234 12.46 -10.93 -1.73
C PRO A 234 11.52 -11.81 -2.55
N ASN A 235 10.45 -11.26 -3.13
CA ASN A 235 9.60 -12.01 -4.07
C ASN A 235 10.26 -12.30 -5.43
N GLY A 236 11.50 -11.82 -5.65
CA GLY A 236 12.24 -11.94 -6.91
C GLY A 236 12.09 -10.71 -7.83
N ARG A 237 11.36 -9.69 -7.42
CA ARG A 237 11.15 -8.48 -8.22
C ARG A 237 12.45 -7.69 -8.38
N LEU A 238 12.74 -7.22 -9.60
CA LEU A 238 13.87 -6.35 -9.88
C LEU A 238 13.61 -4.90 -9.45
N ALA A 239 14.67 -4.17 -9.15
CA ALA A 239 14.59 -2.75 -8.81
C ALA A 239 13.95 -1.95 -9.96
N GLY A 240 13.00 -1.07 -9.61
CA GLY A 240 12.32 -0.20 -10.58
C GLY A 240 11.24 -0.87 -11.43
N SER A 241 11.10 -2.20 -11.40
CA SER A 241 10.03 -2.92 -12.11
C SER A 241 8.66 -2.54 -11.54
N PRO A 242 7.58 -2.62 -12.32
CA PRO A 242 6.22 -2.43 -11.80
C PRO A 242 5.92 -3.36 -10.62
N THR A 243 5.08 -2.93 -9.69
CA THR A 243 4.44 -3.81 -8.70
C THR A 243 3.28 -4.57 -9.36
N CYS A 244 2.73 -5.57 -8.69
CA CYS A 244 1.51 -6.24 -9.15
C CYS A 244 0.40 -5.21 -9.40
N ASP A 245 -0.31 -5.33 -10.52
CA ASP A 245 -1.37 -4.40 -10.93
C ASP A 245 -2.76 -4.85 -10.50
N ALA A 246 -2.89 -6.09 -10.03
CA ALA A 246 -4.14 -6.69 -9.57
C ALA A 246 -3.95 -7.43 -8.24
N ALA A 247 -5.00 -8.04 -7.74
CA ALA A 247 -4.94 -8.96 -6.61
C ALA A 247 -4.48 -10.37 -7.07
N CYS A 248 -3.44 -10.42 -7.90
CA CYS A 248 -2.78 -11.64 -8.34
C CYS A 248 -1.29 -11.40 -8.42
N SER A 249 -0.52 -12.45 -8.22
CA SER A 249 0.94 -12.39 -8.17
C SER A 249 1.60 -12.52 -9.53
N VAL A 250 0.86 -12.39 -10.62
CA VAL A 250 1.47 -12.40 -11.95
C VAL A 250 2.36 -11.18 -12.06
N MET A 251 3.65 -11.39 -11.82
CA MET A 251 4.64 -10.40 -12.17
C MET A 251 4.66 -10.26 -13.69
N PRO A 252 4.72 -9.02 -14.24
CA PRO A 252 4.80 -8.83 -15.67
C PRO A 252 5.98 -9.65 -16.25
N GLY A 253 5.68 -10.57 -17.19
CA GLY A 253 6.68 -11.42 -17.84
C GLY A 253 6.89 -12.80 -17.20
N MET A 254 6.00 -13.23 -16.32
CA MET A 254 5.97 -14.59 -15.75
C MET A 254 4.78 -15.41 -16.28
N ASP A 255 4.38 -15.21 -17.53
CA ASP A 255 3.36 -16.01 -18.23
C ASP A 255 3.90 -17.40 -18.59
#